data_352c6bec38b2f815bce2dc17bec66433
#
_entry.id   352c6bec38b2f815bce2dc17bec66433
#
_cell.length_a   1.000
_cell.length_b   1.000
_cell.length_c   1.000
_cell.angle_alpha   90.00
_cell.angle_beta   90.00
_cell.angle_gamma   90.00
#
_symmetry.space_group_name_H-M   'P 1'
#
loop_
_entity.id
_entity.type
_entity.pdbx_description
1 polymer ?
#
loop_
_entity_poly.entity_id
_entity_poly.type
_entity_poly.pdbx_seq_one_letter_code
_entity_poly.pdbx_strand_id
1 'polypeptide(L)'
;VLVGAAAAVILFVVLRPGGNGEETTTAAATTTTTPTATRPTTTTATQTQAPSTVRIAIAVENGKPVGGVAKATVKQGQKVALVVRSDVADEVHLHGYDLHRDVDAGGTATIAFRAKIAGRFEAELEDRKEQILSLTVEP
;
A
#
# COMPACT_ATOMS: atom_id res chain seq x y z
N VAL A 1 -8.36 -24.90 41.42
CA VAL A 1 -6.95 -25.15 41.09
C VAL A 1 -6.45 -24.03 40.20
N LEU A 2 -5.60 -23.16 40.74
CA LEU A 2 -4.89 -22.07 40.05
C LEU A 2 -3.73 -22.65 39.21
N VAL A 3 -3.56 -22.24 37.98
CA VAL A 3 -2.31 -22.28 37.20
C VAL A 3 -2.40 -21.09 36.26
N GLY A 4 -1.74 -20.01 36.37
CA GLY A 4 -0.33 -19.72 36.39
C GLY A 4 0.02 -19.10 35.04
N ALA A 5 -0.13 -17.72 34.90
CA ALA A 5 0.34 -16.94 33.76
C ALA A 5 1.87 -16.94 33.71
N ALA A 6 2.46 -17.19 32.55
CA ALA A 6 3.87 -16.88 32.27
C ALA A 6 3.95 -15.95 31.07
N ALA A 7 4.13 -14.68 31.34
CA ALA A 7 4.50 -13.66 30.36
C ALA A 7 6.01 -13.75 30.09
N ALA A 8 6.40 -14.11 28.87
CA ALA A 8 7.78 -14.01 28.41
C ALA A 8 7.98 -12.66 27.70
N VAL A 9 8.63 -11.74 28.39
CA VAL A 9 9.14 -10.48 27.83
C VAL A 9 10.47 -10.79 27.16
N ILE A 10 10.55 -10.74 25.86
CA ILE A 10 11.80 -10.80 25.10
C ILE A 10 12.29 -9.38 24.88
N LEU A 11 13.31 -9.00 25.65
CA LEU A 11 14.03 -7.74 25.52
C LEU A 11 15.08 -7.89 24.39
N PHE A 12 14.88 -7.21 23.27
CA PHE A 12 15.87 -7.14 22.20
C PHE A 12 16.82 -5.98 22.45
N VAL A 13 18.05 -6.30 22.88
CA VAL A 13 19.15 -5.34 22.99
C VAL A 13 19.86 -5.26 21.64
N VAL A 14 19.77 -4.09 20.98
CA VAL A 14 20.56 -3.80 19.78
C VAL A 14 21.89 -3.21 20.19
N LEU A 15 22.98 -4.00 20.07
CA LEU A 15 24.36 -3.51 20.16
C LEU A 15 24.74 -2.80 18.86
N ARG A 16 25.10 -1.52 18.98
CA ARG A 16 25.81 -0.78 17.93
C ARG A 16 27.31 -0.91 18.16
N PRO A 17 28.14 -1.33 17.19
CA PRO A 17 29.58 -1.10 17.25
C PRO A 17 29.89 0.30 16.69
N GLY A 18 30.51 1.13 17.52
CA GLY A 18 31.18 2.35 17.11
C GLY A 18 32.57 2.00 16.54
N GLY A 19 33.01 2.74 15.54
CA GLY A 19 34.36 2.70 15.01
C GLY A 19 34.83 4.11 14.71
N ASN A 20 35.77 4.57 15.53
CA ASN A 20 36.59 5.80 15.35
C ASN A 20 37.73 5.53 14.37
N GLY A 21 38.18 6.55 13.70
CA GLY A 21 39.43 6.61 12.91
C GLY A 21 39.46 7.92 12.11
N GLU A 22 39.98 8.89 12.68
CA GLU A 22 41.21 9.67 12.69
C GLU A 22 41.60 10.29 11.35
N GLU A 23 41.65 11.59 11.49
CA GLU A 23 42.30 12.68 10.77
C GLU A 23 43.50 12.35 9.87
N THR A 24 43.60 13.03 8.73
CA THR A 24 44.88 13.61 8.29
C THR A 24 44.65 14.86 7.46
N THR A 25 45.18 15.96 7.98
CA THR A 25 45.37 17.30 7.43
C THR A 25 46.33 17.23 6.26
N THR A 26 46.09 17.96 5.15
CA THR A 26 47.13 18.66 4.40
C THR A 26 46.52 19.77 3.54
N ALA A 27 47.15 20.95 3.64
CA ALA A 27 46.77 22.25 3.15
C ALA A 27 47.06 22.52 1.68
N ALA A 28 46.38 23.55 1.17
CA ALA A 28 46.76 24.61 0.22
C ALA A 28 46.88 24.26 -1.28
N ALA A 29 46.04 24.91 -2.08
CA ALA A 29 46.47 25.90 -3.09
C ALA A 29 45.27 26.60 -3.73
N THR A 30 45.30 27.90 -3.63
CA THR A 30 44.43 28.91 -4.24
C THR A 30 44.60 28.93 -5.76
N THR A 31 43.51 28.80 -6.54
CA THR A 31 43.44 29.42 -7.86
C THR A 31 41.98 29.87 -8.09
N THR A 32 41.85 31.20 -8.12
CA THR A 32 40.66 31.92 -8.53
C THR A 32 40.45 31.76 -10.04
N THR A 33 39.37 31.07 -10.43
CA THR A 33 38.81 31.20 -11.77
C THR A 33 37.32 31.41 -11.65
N THR A 34 36.86 32.59 -12.05
CA THR A 34 35.46 32.97 -12.20
C THR A 34 34.82 32.12 -13.32
N PRO A 35 33.79 31.33 -13.08
CA PRO A 35 33.00 30.81 -14.18
C PRO A 35 31.78 31.70 -14.41
N THR A 36 31.70 32.21 -15.63
CA THR A 36 30.53 32.77 -16.29
C THR A 36 29.27 31.97 -15.99
N ALA A 37 28.27 32.66 -15.45
CA ALA A 37 26.95 32.08 -15.18
C ALA A 37 26.25 31.70 -16.50
N THR A 38 26.31 30.44 -16.86
CA THR A 38 25.43 29.85 -17.86
C THR A 38 24.12 29.48 -17.15
N ARG A 39 23.09 30.27 -17.46
CA ARG A 39 21.70 30.05 -17.01
C ARG A 39 21.25 28.63 -17.41
N PRO A 40 20.88 27.72 -16.50
CA PRO A 40 20.30 26.46 -16.90
C PRO A 40 18.92 26.73 -17.49
N THR A 41 18.75 26.41 -18.75
CA THR A 41 17.44 26.32 -19.41
C THR A 41 16.71 25.17 -18.76
N THR A 42 15.71 25.49 -17.95
CA THR A 42 14.83 24.48 -17.33
C THR A 42 13.99 23.86 -18.45
N THR A 43 14.47 22.76 -19.00
CA THR A 43 13.64 21.89 -19.84
C THR A 43 12.65 21.22 -18.91
N THR A 44 11.41 21.72 -18.90
CA THR A 44 10.30 21.04 -18.26
C THR A 44 10.09 19.70 -18.98
N ALA A 45 10.75 18.66 -18.49
CA ALA A 45 10.43 17.31 -18.90
C ALA A 45 8.99 17.03 -18.41
N THR A 46 8.03 17.00 -19.35
CA THR A 46 6.71 16.44 -19.11
C THR A 46 6.92 14.97 -18.74
N GLN A 47 6.96 14.69 -17.46
CA GLN A 47 6.97 13.32 -16.96
C GLN A 47 5.59 12.73 -17.30
N THR A 48 5.54 11.94 -18.37
CA THR A 48 4.44 11.02 -18.61
C THR A 48 4.48 10.01 -17.46
N GLN A 49 3.73 10.28 -16.39
CA GLN A 49 3.58 9.33 -15.29
C GLN A 49 3.00 8.04 -15.86
N ALA A 50 3.76 6.96 -15.76
CA ALA A 50 3.25 5.63 -16.02
C ALA A 50 1.95 5.45 -15.21
N PRO A 51 0.89 4.84 -15.77
CA PRO A 51 -0.39 4.71 -15.09
C PRO A 51 -0.20 3.97 -13.77
N SER A 52 -0.25 4.72 -12.67
CA SER A 52 -0.12 4.18 -11.32
C SER A 52 -1.33 3.28 -11.01
N THR A 53 -1.06 2.10 -10.46
CA THR A 53 -2.13 1.21 -9.98
C THR A 53 -2.67 1.78 -8.66
N VAL A 54 -3.96 2.03 -8.59
CA VAL A 54 -4.65 2.42 -7.35
C VAL A 54 -4.78 1.19 -6.47
N ARG A 55 -4.20 1.23 -5.28
CA ARG A 55 -4.31 0.15 -4.29
C ARG A 55 -5.40 0.49 -3.29
N ILE A 56 -6.39 -0.39 -3.15
CA ILE A 56 -7.44 -0.35 -2.13
C ILE A 56 -7.17 -1.51 -1.17
N ALA A 57 -6.86 -1.21 0.08
CA ALA A 57 -6.55 -2.22 1.09
C ALA A 57 -7.66 -2.25 2.14
N ILE A 58 -8.18 -3.44 2.43
CA ILE A 58 -9.24 -3.70 3.40
C ILE A 58 -8.77 -4.77 4.37
N ALA A 59 -8.97 -4.52 5.66
CA ALA A 59 -8.79 -5.51 6.70
C ALA A 59 -10.16 -6.01 7.15
N VAL A 60 -10.27 -7.32 7.34
CA VAL A 60 -11.46 -8.00 7.86
C VAL A 60 -11.08 -8.68 9.16
N GLU A 61 -11.85 -8.44 10.21
CA GLU A 61 -11.72 -9.06 11.52
C GLU A 61 -13.08 -9.56 12.00
N ASN A 62 -13.12 -10.79 12.48
CA ASN A 62 -14.36 -11.49 12.84
C ASN A 62 -15.39 -11.50 11.69
N GLY A 63 -14.90 -11.62 10.46
CA GLY A 63 -15.71 -11.63 9.24
C GLY A 63 -16.37 -10.30 8.90
N LYS A 64 -15.88 -9.17 9.45
CA LYS A 64 -16.40 -7.83 9.20
C LYS A 64 -15.28 -6.84 8.82
N PRO A 65 -15.54 -5.87 7.94
CA PRO A 65 -14.54 -4.87 7.59
C PRO A 65 -14.21 -3.98 8.79
N VAL A 66 -12.91 -3.85 9.08
CA VAL A 66 -12.42 -2.97 10.15
C VAL A 66 -12.72 -1.52 9.80
N GLY A 67 -13.44 -0.83 10.70
CA GLY A 67 -13.86 0.54 10.46
C GLY A 67 -15.13 0.69 9.59
N GLY A 68 -15.80 -0.44 9.28
CA GLY A 68 -17.00 -0.48 8.45
C GLY A 68 -16.69 -0.58 6.95
N VAL A 69 -17.74 -0.47 6.12
CA VAL A 69 -17.62 -0.59 4.66
C VAL A 69 -16.68 0.49 4.11
N ALA A 70 -15.58 0.07 3.50
CA ALA A 70 -14.63 0.98 2.87
C ALA A 70 -15.28 1.72 1.69
N LYS A 71 -14.88 2.99 1.48
CA LYS A 71 -15.33 3.77 0.33
C LYS A 71 -14.13 4.20 -0.49
N ALA A 72 -14.16 3.94 -1.79
CA ALA A 72 -13.10 4.32 -2.71
C ALA A 72 -13.68 4.94 -3.99
N THR A 73 -12.94 5.89 -4.54
CA THR A 73 -13.27 6.49 -5.84
C THR A 73 -12.04 6.37 -6.75
N VAL A 74 -12.28 5.92 -7.97
CA VAL A 74 -11.25 5.80 -9.02
C VAL A 74 -11.79 6.37 -10.32
N LYS A 75 -10.91 6.69 -11.26
CA LYS A 75 -11.31 7.13 -12.59
C LYS A 75 -11.42 5.96 -13.55
N GLN A 76 -12.33 6.08 -14.50
CA GLN A 76 -12.46 5.10 -15.59
C GLN A 76 -11.12 4.94 -16.31
N GLY A 77 -10.75 3.69 -16.60
CA GLY A 77 -9.48 3.35 -17.24
C GLY A 77 -8.33 3.10 -16.28
N GLN A 78 -8.41 3.46 -15.01
CA GLN A 78 -7.35 3.20 -14.04
C GLN A 78 -7.18 1.70 -13.76
N LYS A 79 -5.93 1.30 -13.48
CA LYS A 79 -5.64 -0.02 -12.92
C LYS A 79 -5.88 0.03 -11.42
N VAL A 80 -6.58 -0.97 -10.91
CA VAL A 80 -6.93 -1.09 -9.48
C VAL A 80 -6.45 -2.44 -8.96
N ALA A 81 -5.93 -2.44 -7.74
CA ALA A 81 -5.64 -3.64 -6.97
C ALA A 81 -6.42 -3.57 -5.66
N LEU A 82 -7.50 -4.33 -5.57
CA LEU A 82 -8.24 -4.56 -4.34
C LEU A 82 -7.52 -5.66 -3.56
N VAL A 83 -7.07 -5.33 -2.35
CA VAL A 83 -6.33 -6.24 -1.47
C VAL A 83 -7.13 -6.39 -0.19
N VAL A 84 -7.58 -7.60 0.08
CA VAL A 84 -8.38 -7.94 1.27
C VAL A 84 -7.59 -8.90 2.12
N ARG A 85 -7.28 -8.51 3.34
CA ARG A 85 -6.76 -9.40 4.38
C ARG A 85 -7.90 -9.82 5.29
N SER A 86 -8.08 -11.10 5.51
CA SER A 86 -9.18 -11.63 6.31
C SER A 86 -8.67 -12.61 7.38
N ASP A 87 -9.25 -12.55 8.57
CA ASP A 87 -9.04 -13.53 9.64
C ASP A 87 -9.91 -14.77 9.47
N VAL A 88 -10.87 -14.73 8.55
CA VAL A 88 -11.77 -15.84 8.23
C VAL A 88 -11.63 -16.25 6.77
N ALA A 89 -11.84 -17.53 6.47
CA ALA A 89 -11.94 -18.01 5.10
C ALA A 89 -13.27 -17.55 4.48
N ASP A 90 -13.21 -17.07 3.21
CA ASP A 90 -14.37 -16.61 2.45
C ASP A 90 -14.00 -16.44 0.97
N GLU A 91 -14.96 -16.10 0.12
CA GLU A 91 -14.72 -15.60 -1.22
C GLU A 91 -14.95 -14.09 -1.30
N VAL A 92 -13.96 -13.34 -1.78
CA VAL A 92 -14.12 -11.91 -2.09
C VAL A 92 -14.72 -11.80 -3.48
N HIS A 93 -15.90 -11.22 -3.60
CA HIS A 93 -16.60 -10.99 -4.86
C HIS A 93 -16.77 -9.50 -5.14
N LEU A 94 -16.26 -9.04 -6.30
CA LEU A 94 -16.48 -7.68 -6.80
C LEU A 94 -17.62 -7.69 -7.82
N HIS A 95 -18.80 -7.27 -7.38
CA HIS A 95 -20.01 -7.22 -8.19
C HIS A 95 -19.90 -6.24 -9.36
N GLY A 96 -20.52 -6.58 -10.47
CA GLY A 96 -20.54 -5.78 -11.71
C GLY A 96 -19.28 -5.88 -12.56
N TYR A 97 -18.17 -6.32 -11.97
CA TYR A 97 -16.98 -6.79 -12.68
C TYR A 97 -16.90 -8.31 -12.76
N ASP A 98 -17.71 -9.01 -11.97
CA ASP A 98 -17.78 -10.47 -11.87
C ASP A 98 -16.38 -11.08 -11.59
N LEU A 99 -15.70 -10.53 -10.60
CA LEU A 99 -14.36 -10.94 -10.22
C LEU A 99 -14.38 -11.53 -8.81
N HIS A 100 -13.89 -12.75 -8.69
CA HIS A 100 -13.89 -13.53 -7.46
C HIS A 100 -12.46 -13.89 -7.04
N ARG A 101 -12.24 -14.02 -5.74
CA ARG A 101 -10.98 -14.51 -5.20
C ARG A 101 -11.18 -15.08 -3.80
N ASP A 102 -10.87 -16.36 -3.64
CA ASP A 102 -10.81 -16.98 -2.32
C ASP A 102 -9.78 -16.31 -1.43
N VAL A 103 -10.10 -16.21 -0.16
CA VAL A 103 -9.19 -15.78 0.92
C VAL A 103 -9.24 -16.83 2.03
N ASP A 104 -8.08 -17.37 2.37
CA ASP A 104 -7.95 -18.27 3.53
C ASP A 104 -8.02 -17.49 4.84
N ALA A 105 -8.38 -18.18 5.93
CA ALA A 105 -8.32 -17.58 7.26
C ALA A 105 -6.90 -17.12 7.62
N GLY A 106 -6.74 -15.85 7.95
CA GLY A 106 -5.45 -15.18 8.17
C GLY A 106 -4.70 -14.81 6.89
N GLY A 107 -5.30 -15.09 5.73
CA GLY A 107 -4.72 -14.88 4.40
C GLY A 107 -4.97 -13.49 3.81
N THR A 108 -4.59 -13.36 2.54
CA THR A 108 -4.79 -12.14 1.75
C THR A 108 -5.21 -12.49 0.33
N ALA A 109 -6.35 -11.98 -0.11
CA ALA A 109 -6.79 -12.03 -1.49
C ALA A 109 -6.42 -10.73 -2.22
N THR A 110 -6.10 -10.84 -3.52
CA THR A 110 -5.87 -9.68 -4.37
C THR A 110 -6.64 -9.82 -5.67
N ILE A 111 -7.53 -8.87 -5.96
CA ILE A 111 -8.24 -8.75 -7.23
C ILE A 111 -7.64 -7.56 -7.97
N ALA A 112 -6.94 -7.83 -9.08
CA ALA A 112 -6.37 -6.80 -9.94
C ALA A 112 -7.22 -6.64 -11.20
N PHE A 113 -7.67 -5.42 -11.48
CA PHE A 113 -8.53 -5.15 -12.62
C PHE A 113 -8.30 -3.74 -13.20
N ARG A 114 -8.93 -3.47 -14.33
CA ARG A 114 -9.04 -2.12 -14.89
C ARG A 114 -10.48 -1.64 -14.71
N ALA A 115 -10.65 -0.45 -14.15
CA ALA A 115 -11.96 0.18 -13.95
C ALA A 115 -12.54 0.66 -15.28
N LYS A 116 -13.08 -0.26 -16.10
CA LYS A 116 -13.55 0.04 -17.47
C LYS A 116 -14.95 0.62 -17.54
N ILE A 117 -15.76 0.41 -16.51
CA ILE A 117 -17.19 0.73 -16.47
C ILE A 117 -17.37 1.82 -15.43
N ALA A 118 -17.92 2.98 -15.82
CA ALA A 118 -18.31 4.02 -14.88
C ALA A 118 -19.56 3.61 -14.09
N GLY A 119 -19.62 3.93 -12.79
CA GLY A 119 -20.74 3.57 -11.94
C GLY A 119 -20.33 3.29 -10.50
N ARG A 120 -21.25 2.69 -9.76
CA ARG A 120 -21.02 2.22 -8.38
C ARG A 120 -21.00 0.72 -8.36
N PHE A 121 -20.05 0.17 -7.63
CA PHE A 121 -19.78 -1.25 -7.50
C PHE A 121 -19.56 -1.59 -6.04
N GLU A 122 -19.82 -2.83 -5.68
CA GLU A 122 -19.67 -3.33 -4.32
C GLU A 122 -18.75 -4.56 -4.33
N ALA A 123 -17.95 -4.70 -3.28
CA ALA A 123 -17.31 -5.97 -3.01
C ALA A 123 -17.82 -6.48 -1.66
N GLU A 124 -18.01 -7.81 -1.59
CA GLU A 124 -18.47 -8.48 -0.39
C GLU A 124 -17.70 -9.78 -0.12
N LEU A 125 -17.82 -10.25 1.10
CA LEU A 125 -17.51 -11.63 1.46
C LEU A 125 -18.73 -12.47 1.12
N GLU A 126 -18.60 -13.30 0.09
CA GLU A 126 -19.75 -13.96 -0.56
C GLU A 126 -20.49 -14.92 0.37
N ASP A 127 -19.75 -15.76 1.13
CA ASP A 127 -20.36 -16.72 2.04
C ASP A 127 -21.10 -16.05 3.20
N ARG A 128 -20.62 -14.88 3.64
CA ARG A 128 -21.20 -14.13 4.77
C ARG A 128 -22.20 -13.09 4.35
N LYS A 129 -22.29 -12.77 3.06
CA LYS A 129 -23.08 -11.64 2.54
C LYS A 129 -22.73 -10.33 3.24
N GLU A 130 -21.45 -10.15 3.56
CA GLU A 130 -20.95 -8.98 4.26
C GLU A 130 -20.26 -8.03 3.27
N GLN A 131 -20.84 -6.85 3.08
CA GLN A 131 -20.27 -5.84 2.21
C GLN A 131 -19.01 -5.24 2.85
N ILE A 132 -17.89 -5.25 2.10
CA ILE A 132 -16.60 -4.75 2.56
C ILE A 132 -16.14 -3.49 1.81
N LEU A 133 -16.67 -3.23 0.61
CA LEU A 133 -16.30 -2.07 -0.22
C LEU A 133 -17.50 -1.49 -0.96
N SER A 134 -17.55 -0.15 -1.01
CA SER A 134 -18.33 0.61 -1.98
C SER A 134 -17.36 1.38 -2.89
N LEU A 135 -17.28 0.99 -4.16
CA LEU A 135 -16.37 1.55 -5.16
C LEU A 135 -17.15 2.45 -6.11
N THR A 136 -16.72 3.68 -6.28
CA THR A 136 -17.22 4.60 -7.33
C THR A 136 -16.17 4.69 -8.45
N VAL A 137 -16.59 4.44 -9.68
CA VAL A 137 -15.79 4.68 -10.88
C VAL A 137 -16.36 5.90 -11.59
N GLU A 138 -15.60 6.99 -11.59
CA GLU A 138 -15.94 8.23 -12.29
C GLU A 138 -15.46 8.18 -13.76
N PRO A 139 -16.20 8.80 -14.68
CA PRO A 139 -15.79 8.94 -16.07
C PRO A 139 -14.44 9.62 -16.28
#